data_305aa79f64eebb329fbc88b41fbfb983
#
_entry.id   305aa79f64eebb329fbc88b41fbfb983
#
_cell.length_a   1.000
_cell.length_b   1.000
_cell.length_c   1.000
_cell.angle_alpha   90.00
_cell.angle_beta   90.00
_cell.angle_gamma   90.00
#
_symmetry.space_group_name_H-M   'P 1'
#
loop_
_entity.id
_entity.type
_entity.pdbx_description
1 polymer ?
#
loop_
_entity_poly.entity_id
_entity_poly.type
_entity_poly.pdbx_seq_one_letter_code
_entity_poly.pdbx_strand_id
1 'polypeptide(L)' 'WVGRSEDGAAVVNLLDGQGKKRIVLEAPAAGTPRIQFLSDTGKVLKEIAP' A
#
# COMPACT_ATOMS: atom_id res chain seq x y z
N TRP A 1 8.06 5.01 -0.38
CA TRP A 1 8.23 4.73 -1.80
C TRP A 1 7.00 5.17 -2.58
N VAL A 2 7.22 5.89 -3.62
CA VAL A 2 6.19 6.33 -4.56
C VAL A 2 6.64 5.91 -5.95
N GLY A 3 5.78 5.19 -6.67
CA GLY A 3 6.17 4.78 -8.01
C GLY A 3 5.13 3.92 -8.70
N ARG A 4 5.50 3.47 -9.87
CA ARG A 4 4.67 2.59 -10.68
C ARG A 4 5.39 1.26 -10.85
N SER A 5 4.68 0.15 -10.66
CA SER A 5 5.25 -1.16 -10.87
C SER A 5 5.25 -1.50 -12.37
N GLU A 6 5.91 -2.60 -12.74
CA GLU A 6 6.01 -3.01 -14.13
C GLU A 6 4.67 -3.36 -14.76
N ASP A 7 3.70 -3.76 -13.95
CA ASP A 7 2.35 -4.08 -14.43
C ASP A 7 1.46 -2.84 -14.58
N GLY A 8 2.00 -1.66 -14.32
CA GLY A 8 1.27 -0.41 -14.48
C GLY A 8 0.56 0.08 -13.23
N ALA A 9 0.67 -0.64 -12.12
CA ALA A 9 0.07 -0.19 -10.86
C ALA A 9 0.87 0.97 -10.26
N ALA A 10 0.18 1.99 -9.77
CA ALA A 10 0.81 3.08 -9.01
C ALA A 10 0.72 2.73 -7.53
N VAL A 11 1.83 2.85 -6.82
CA VAL A 11 1.92 2.45 -5.42
C VAL A 11 2.63 3.52 -4.61
N VAL A 12 2.08 3.83 -3.44
CA VAL A 12 2.74 4.66 -2.43
C VAL A 12 2.85 3.85 -1.15
N ASN A 13 4.05 3.65 -0.65
CA ASN A 13 4.30 2.96 0.60
C ASN A 13 4.89 3.94 1.60
N LEU A 14 4.25 4.06 2.77
CA LEU A 14 4.78 4.85 3.88
C LEU A 14 5.33 3.88 4.91
N LEU A 15 6.62 4.01 5.19
CA LEU A 15 7.34 3.12 6.08
C LEU A 15 7.60 3.82 7.41
N ASP A 16 7.70 3.02 8.49
CA ASP A 16 8.05 3.56 9.79
C ASP A 16 9.58 3.69 9.93
N GLY A 17 10.02 4.12 11.10
CA GLY A 17 11.44 4.30 11.36
C GLY A 17 12.28 3.02 11.34
N GLN A 18 11.61 1.86 11.31
CA GLN A 18 12.28 0.56 11.22
C GLN A 18 12.23 -0.01 9.80
N GLY A 19 11.71 0.75 8.84
CA GLY A 19 11.61 0.32 7.46
C GLY A 19 10.45 -0.61 7.15
N LYS A 20 9.49 -0.73 8.07
CA LYS A 20 8.31 -1.57 7.86
C LYS A 20 7.20 -0.77 7.21
N LYS A 21 6.52 -1.36 6.24
CA LYS A 21 5.37 -0.72 5.61
C LYS A 21 4.24 -0.60 6.61
N ARG A 22 3.71 0.61 6.77
CA ARG A 22 2.61 0.89 7.70
C ARG A 22 1.36 1.33 6.95
N ILE A 23 1.51 2.01 5.84
CA ILE A 23 0.39 2.46 5.01
C ILE A 23 0.74 2.16 3.56
N VAL A 24 -0.18 1.52 2.85
CA VAL A 24 -0.04 1.23 1.43
C VAL A 24 -1.20 1.84 0.69
N LEU A 25 -0.89 2.68 -0.29
CA LEU A 25 -1.85 3.23 -1.23
C LEU A 25 -1.58 2.55 -2.56
N GLU A 26 -2.59 1.88 -3.11
CA GLU A 26 -2.41 1.13 -4.35
C GLU A 26 -3.51 1.45 -5.34
N ALA A 27 -3.10 1.76 -6.56
CA ALA A 27 -4.01 1.95 -7.68
C ALA A 27 -3.58 0.99 -8.79
N PRO A 28 -4.09 -0.24 -8.80
CA PRO A 28 -3.69 -1.23 -9.80
C PRO A 28 -4.17 -0.85 -11.19
N ALA A 29 -3.46 -1.32 -12.21
CA ALA A 29 -3.82 -1.09 -13.60
C ALA A 29 -5.19 -1.69 -13.93
N ALA A 30 -5.53 -2.80 -13.27
CA ALA A 30 -6.84 -3.43 -13.34
C ALA A 30 -7.26 -3.81 -11.94
N GLY A 31 -8.55 -3.70 -11.63
CA GLY A 31 -9.06 -3.98 -10.30
C GLY A 31 -9.32 -2.71 -9.51
N THR A 32 -9.54 -2.85 -8.22
CA THR A 32 -10.01 -1.78 -7.36
C THR A 32 -8.86 -1.12 -6.61
N PRO A 33 -8.73 0.22 -6.65
CA PRO A 33 -7.75 0.90 -5.80
C PRO A 33 -8.10 0.75 -4.33
N ARG A 34 -7.08 0.78 -3.47
CA ARG A 34 -7.30 0.58 -2.04
C ARG A 34 -6.23 1.25 -1.20
N ILE A 35 -6.58 1.48 0.06
CA ILE A 35 -5.66 2.00 1.08
C ILE A 35 -5.64 0.98 2.20
N GLN A 36 -4.45 0.56 2.62
CA GLN A 36 -4.28 -0.43 3.68
C GLN A 36 -3.47 0.16 4.82
N PHE A 37 -3.90 -0.09 6.04
CA PHE A 37 -3.16 0.24 7.24
C PHE A 37 -2.61 -1.05 7.83
N LEU A 38 -1.29 -1.11 8.03
CA LEU A 38 -0.61 -2.32 8.45
C LEU A 38 -0.06 -2.18 9.86
N SER A 39 -0.05 -3.30 10.59
CA SER A 39 0.61 -3.36 11.89
C SER A 39 2.13 -3.50 11.71
N ASP A 40 2.86 -3.43 12.81
CA ASP A 40 4.31 -3.61 12.79
C ASP A 40 4.74 -5.01 12.38
N THR A 41 3.81 -5.97 12.38
CA THR A 41 4.06 -7.33 11.91
C THR A 41 3.65 -7.54 10.45
N GLY A 42 3.13 -6.50 9.79
CA GLY A 42 2.69 -6.58 8.40
C GLY A 42 1.24 -7.03 8.24
N LYS A 43 0.51 -7.19 9.32
CA LYS A 43 -0.90 -7.61 9.26
C LYS A 43 -1.77 -6.41 8.90
N VAL A 44 -2.73 -6.62 8.01
CA VAL A 44 -3.68 -5.57 7.63
C VAL A 44 -4.63 -5.30 8.78
N LEU A 45 -4.59 -4.09 9.32
CA LEU A 45 -5.46 -3.65 10.41
C LEU A 45 -6.77 -3.06 9.89
N LYS A 46 -6.68 -2.35 8.77
CA LYS A 46 -7.83 -1.71 8.17
C LYS A 46 -7.57 -1.55 6.69
N GLU A 47 -8.61 -1.72 5.88
CA GLU A 47 -8.54 -1.52 4.44
C GLU A 47 -9.71 -0.66 4.02
N ILE A 48 -9.43 0.36 3.20
CA ILE A 48 -10.44 1.23 2.63
C ILE A 48 -10.46 0.99 1.13
N ALA A 49 -11.60 0.63 0.61
CA ALA A 49 -11.81 0.41 -0.82
C ALA A 49 -13.18 0.95 -1.22
N PRO A 50 -13.36 1.34 -2.48
CA PRO A 50 -14.66 1.80 -2.95
C PRO A 50 -15.70 0.69 -2.93
#